data_c258de49cf7cef2fc74ccd3fa441b90e
#
_entry.id   c258de49cf7cef2fc74ccd3fa441b90e
#
_cell.length_a   1.000
_cell.length_b   1.000
_cell.length_c   1.000
_cell.angle_alpha   90.00
_cell.angle_beta   90.00
_cell.angle_gamma   90.00
#
_symmetry.space_group_name_H-M   'P 1'
#
loop_
_entity.id
_entity.type
_entity.pdbx_description
1 polymer ?
#
loop_
_entity_poly.entity_id
_entity_poly.type
_entity_poly.pdbx_seq_one_letter_code
_entity_poly.pdbx_strand_id
1 'polypeptide(L)'
;MNMNMKVKDFQDKLTEWDGFFTLCGVEKVFKEKYMEYVSNLISKGVPPIFDFQHLCGLLGVRDNFLAAAVHAPESFYRTFEIPKRSGGKREITAPYSSLKYVQTWIYKNILLRAKVHGCAHGFVSKRSILTNAKIHSHQKCLLKMDLKDFFPSIPKEWVIQLFNSLGYEGQISYFLASLCCFENALPQGSPASPAISNIVAMHLDRRLYRLAKHFDLHYSRYADDIAFSGESIPSLFITYASDIITDCGFKVNDSKIRLYGEHGNKIITGISLATGVPRIPRDYRRRLEKELHYIDKYGLKGHVAHNKIRDPRCLESLIGRVGFWLMVEPDNAYARQMQAKLKLEMGA
;
A
#
# COMPACT_ATOMS: atom_id res chain seq x y z
N MET A 1 -13.83 1.51 20.79
CA MET A 1 -14.08 2.93 21.02
C MET A 1 -15.58 3.16 20.89
N ASN A 2 -16.24 3.55 21.97
CA ASN A 2 -17.71 3.55 22.10
C ASN A 2 -18.34 4.56 21.13
N MET A 3 -19.47 4.23 20.49
CA MET A 3 -20.18 5.07 19.50
C MET A 3 -20.55 6.44 20.11
N ASN A 4 -20.94 6.48 21.39
CA ASN A 4 -21.23 7.71 22.14
C ASN A 4 -20.01 8.64 22.31
N MET A 5 -18.78 8.09 22.42
CA MET A 5 -17.56 8.88 22.56
C MET A 5 -17.17 9.56 21.24
N LYS A 6 -17.46 8.91 20.10
CA LYS A 6 -17.25 9.52 18.75
C LYS A 6 -18.24 10.64 18.45
N VAL A 7 -19.50 10.49 18.89
CA VAL A 7 -20.53 11.52 18.71
C VAL A 7 -20.19 12.76 19.54
N LYS A 8 -19.74 12.59 20.77
CA LYS A 8 -19.32 13.70 21.65
C LYS A 8 -18.10 14.43 21.05
N ASP A 9 -17.04 13.73 20.64
CA ASP A 9 -15.86 14.33 20.01
C ASP A 9 -16.21 15.10 18.72
N PHE A 10 -17.18 14.62 17.96
CA PHE A 10 -17.68 15.30 16.76
C PHE A 10 -18.40 16.61 17.12
N GLN A 11 -19.30 16.60 18.11
CA GLN A 11 -20.04 17.79 18.55
C GLN A 11 -19.11 18.82 19.19
N ASP A 12 -18.16 18.39 20.01
CA ASP A 12 -17.18 19.27 20.64
C ASP A 12 -16.38 20.04 19.57
N LYS A 13 -15.90 19.36 18.54
CA LYS A 13 -15.20 20.00 17.41
C LYS A 13 -16.07 20.98 16.62
N LEU A 14 -17.33 20.68 16.39
CA LEU A 14 -18.23 21.61 15.71
C LEU A 14 -18.47 22.86 16.56
N THR A 15 -18.62 22.72 17.88
CA THR A 15 -18.76 23.82 18.81
C THR A 15 -17.52 24.72 18.84
N GLU A 16 -16.32 24.12 18.79
CA GLU A 16 -15.05 24.86 18.68
C GLU A 16 -14.99 25.70 17.40
N TRP A 17 -15.34 25.11 16.25
CA TRP A 17 -15.38 25.83 14.97
C TRP A 17 -16.44 26.94 14.94
N ASP A 18 -17.63 26.69 15.48
CA ASP A 18 -18.69 27.69 15.58
C ASP A 18 -18.26 28.89 16.43
N GLY A 19 -17.63 28.61 17.59
CA GLY A 19 -17.04 29.63 18.46
C GLY A 19 -15.94 30.42 17.76
N PHE A 20 -15.03 29.76 17.04
CA PHE A 20 -13.97 30.40 16.28
C PHE A 20 -14.52 31.37 15.21
N PHE A 21 -15.47 30.93 14.38
CA PHE A 21 -16.07 31.82 13.38
C PHE A 21 -16.82 33.00 13.99
N THR A 22 -17.45 32.80 15.16
CA THR A 22 -18.10 33.90 15.92
C THR A 22 -17.08 34.93 16.39
N LEU A 23 -15.95 34.47 16.95
CA LEU A 23 -14.86 35.35 17.41
C LEU A 23 -14.22 36.13 16.25
N CYS A 24 -14.10 35.50 15.06
CA CYS A 24 -13.59 36.14 13.86
C CYS A 24 -14.61 37.12 13.21
N GLY A 25 -15.81 37.26 13.75
CA GLY A 25 -16.84 38.17 13.19
C GLY A 25 -17.36 37.75 11.83
N VAL A 26 -17.34 36.46 11.51
CA VAL A 26 -17.84 35.94 10.23
C VAL A 26 -19.35 36.14 10.15
N GLU A 27 -19.83 36.78 9.07
CA GLU A 27 -21.25 37.00 8.84
C GLU A 27 -22.04 35.68 8.83
N LYS A 28 -23.27 35.71 9.37
CA LYS A 28 -24.09 34.51 9.59
C LYS A 28 -24.23 33.62 8.35
N VAL A 29 -24.45 34.20 7.16
CA VAL A 29 -24.64 33.47 5.89
C VAL A 29 -23.36 32.70 5.51
N PHE A 30 -22.19 33.32 5.65
CA PHE A 30 -20.91 32.65 5.39
C PHE A 30 -20.58 31.63 6.46
N LYS A 31 -20.89 31.92 7.73
CA LYS A 31 -20.70 31.02 8.84
C LYS A 31 -21.46 29.70 8.63
N GLU A 32 -22.72 29.77 8.21
CA GLU A 32 -23.54 28.58 7.91
C GLU A 32 -22.88 27.70 6.84
N LYS A 33 -22.40 28.28 5.73
CA LYS A 33 -21.66 27.55 4.68
C LYS A 33 -20.36 26.93 5.18
N TYR A 34 -19.58 27.68 5.95
CA TYR A 34 -18.33 27.15 6.51
C TYR A 34 -18.59 26.03 7.49
N MET A 35 -19.63 26.12 8.31
CA MET A 35 -19.99 25.06 9.26
C MET A 35 -20.49 23.80 8.54
N GLU A 36 -21.21 23.91 7.42
CA GLU A 36 -21.58 22.77 6.57
C GLU A 36 -20.33 22.08 6.00
N TYR A 37 -19.38 22.85 5.46
CA TYR A 37 -18.12 22.36 4.93
C TYR A 37 -17.29 21.65 6.02
N VAL A 38 -17.10 22.27 7.17
CA VAL A 38 -16.41 21.73 8.33
C VAL A 38 -17.07 20.44 8.82
N SER A 39 -18.40 20.45 8.97
CA SER A 39 -19.17 19.27 9.40
C SER A 39 -18.98 18.08 8.46
N ASN A 40 -19.03 18.31 7.14
CA ASN A 40 -18.80 17.28 6.13
C ASN A 40 -17.40 16.66 6.28
N LEU A 41 -16.34 17.46 6.40
CA LEU A 41 -14.97 16.97 6.52
C LEU A 41 -14.71 16.26 7.87
N ILE A 42 -15.15 16.83 8.98
CA ILE A 42 -14.98 16.22 10.30
C ILE A 42 -15.74 14.88 10.38
N SER A 43 -16.94 14.79 9.78
CA SER A 43 -17.70 13.54 9.71
C SER A 43 -16.93 12.39 9.05
N LYS A 44 -16.06 12.72 8.09
CA LYS A 44 -15.15 11.79 7.41
C LYS A 44 -13.81 11.61 8.15
N GLY A 45 -13.59 12.36 9.23
CA GLY A 45 -12.38 12.33 10.04
C GLY A 45 -11.17 12.99 9.40
N VAL A 46 -11.38 13.89 8.43
CA VAL A 46 -10.32 14.63 7.75
C VAL A 46 -10.33 16.11 8.20
N PRO A 47 -9.15 16.78 8.25
CA PRO A 47 -9.05 18.16 8.69
C PRO A 47 -9.72 19.12 7.68
N PRO A 48 -10.48 20.14 8.13
CA PRO A 48 -10.89 21.24 7.28
C PRO A 48 -9.70 22.02 6.74
N ILE A 49 -9.71 22.34 5.45
CA ILE A 49 -8.71 23.14 4.75
C ILE A 49 -9.45 24.14 3.89
N PHE A 50 -9.34 25.44 4.20
CA PHE A 50 -10.15 26.47 3.52
C PHE A 50 -9.42 27.06 2.31
N ASP A 51 -8.11 27.29 2.44
CA ASP A 51 -7.32 27.91 1.40
C ASP A 51 -5.86 27.45 1.45
N PHE A 52 -5.04 27.99 0.55
CA PHE A 52 -3.63 27.67 0.45
C PHE A 52 -2.82 28.05 1.69
N GLN A 53 -3.09 29.24 2.27
CA GLN A 53 -2.37 29.72 3.46
C GLN A 53 -2.70 28.89 4.68
N HIS A 54 -3.98 28.51 4.83
CA HIS A 54 -4.39 27.59 5.88
C HIS A 54 -3.71 26.21 5.74
N LEU A 55 -3.58 25.69 4.50
CA LEU A 55 -2.83 24.47 4.25
C LEU A 55 -1.35 24.63 4.64
N CYS A 56 -0.70 25.76 4.32
CA CYS A 56 0.68 26.05 4.74
C CYS A 56 0.81 26.05 6.27
N GLY A 57 -0.14 26.68 6.96
CA GLY A 57 -0.20 26.72 8.43
C GLY A 57 -0.34 25.32 9.06
N LEU A 58 -1.24 24.48 8.54
CA LEU A 58 -1.43 23.10 8.98
C LEU A 58 -0.18 22.22 8.76
N LEU A 59 0.54 22.48 7.67
CA LEU A 59 1.78 21.78 7.33
C LEU A 59 3.00 22.32 8.08
N GLY A 60 2.93 23.53 8.62
CA GLY A 60 4.08 24.22 9.24
C GLY A 60 5.16 24.58 8.22
N VAL A 61 4.79 24.91 6.99
CA VAL A 61 5.73 25.25 5.90
C VAL A 61 5.47 26.65 5.35
N ARG A 62 6.48 27.22 4.71
CA ARG A 62 6.36 28.54 4.06
C ARG A 62 5.56 28.42 2.75
N ASP A 63 4.78 29.45 2.45
CA ASP A 63 3.95 29.52 1.23
C ASP A 63 4.79 29.44 -0.07
N ASN A 64 5.93 30.10 -0.14
CA ASN A 64 6.81 30.03 -1.31
C ASN A 64 7.34 28.60 -1.56
N PHE A 65 7.65 27.85 -0.49
CA PHE A 65 8.03 26.44 -0.61
C PHE A 65 6.87 25.59 -1.14
N LEU A 66 5.68 25.73 -0.55
CA LEU A 66 4.52 24.92 -0.95
C LEU A 66 4.08 25.27 -2.38
N ALA A 67 4.09 26.56 -2.74
CA ALA A 67 3.80 27.02 -4.10
C ALA A 67 4.80 26.45 -5.12
N ALA A 68 6.09 26.48 -4.82
CA ALA A 68 7.10 25.86 -5.67
C ALA A 68 6.89 24.36 -5.82
N ALA A 69 6.54 23.65 -4.73
CA ALA A 69 6.26 22.21 -4.78
C ALA A 69 5.01 21.85 -5.61
N VAL A 70 4.02 22.74 -5.69
CA VAL A 70 2.81 22.58 -6.52
C VAL A 70 3.09 22.88 -7.99
N HIS A 71 3.86 23.94 -8.31
CA HIS A 71 4.00 24.45 -9.68
C HIS A 71 5.28 24.01 -10.39
N ALA A 72 6.32 23.61 -9.65
CA ALA A 72 7.61 23.16 -10.16
C ALA A 72 8.09 21.92 -9.40
N PRO A 73 7.31 20.80 -9.43
CA PRO A 73 7.57 19.59 -8.64
C PRO A 73 8.91 18.93 -8.96
N GLU A 74 9.50 19.16 -10.13
CA GLU A 74 10.75 18.55 -10.61
C GLU A 74 11.91 18.80 -9.63
N SER A 75 11.94 19.97 -9.01
CA SER A 75 12.97 20.35 -8.02
C SER A 75 12.84 19.60 -6.69
N PHE A 76 11.75 18.89 -6.47
CA PHE A 76 11.43 18.22 -5.20
C PHE A 76 11.49 16.69 -5.28
N TYR A 77 11.82 16.14 -6.45
CA TYR A 77 11.97 14.70 -6.65
C TYR A 77 13.37 14.35 -7.14
N ARG A 78 13.75 13.11 -6.88
CA ARG A 78 14.93 12.46 -7.48
C ARG A 78 14.50 11.16 -8.13
N THR A 79 15.02 10.90 -9.31
CA THR A 79 14.78 9.66 -10.04
C THR A 79 16.05 8.80 -10.03
N PHE A 80 15.90 7.51 -9.76
CA PHE A 80 17.00 6.54 -9.78
C PHE A 80 16.48 5.16 -10.12
N GLU A 81 17.36 4.29 -10.61
CA GLU A 81 17.01 2.93 -10.99
C GLU A 81 17.42 1.90 -9.93
N ILE A 82 16.55 0.91 -9.71
CA ILE A 82 16.85 -0.26 -8.89
C ILE A 82 16.70 -1.54 -9.72
N PRO A 83 17.54 -2.57 -9.51
CA PRO A 83 17.43 -3.83 -10.23
C PRO A 83 16.14 -4.58 -9.84
N LYS A 84 15.42 -5.14 -10.83
CA LYS A 84 14.29 -6.04 -10.59
C LYS A 84 14.80 -7.47 -10.34
N ARG A 85 14.13 -8.22 -9.47
CA ARG A 85 14.46 -9.64 -9.24
C ARG A 85 14.30 -10.52 -10.48
N SER A 86 13.42 -10.13 -11.40
CA SER A 86 13.16 -10.82 -12.67
C SER A 86 14.10 -10.37 -13.80
N GLY A 87 15.10 -9.56 -13.51
CA GLY A 87 15.95 -8.91 -14.52
C GLY A 87 15.39 -7.56 -14.96
N GLY A 88 16.28 -6.72 -15.53
CA GLY A 88 15.95 -5.33 -15.90
C GLY A 88 15.98 -4.37 -14.71
N LYS A 89 15.55 -3.15 -14.96
CA LYS A 89 15.57 -2.04 -14.00
C LYS A 89 14.17 -1.51 -13.72
N ARG A 90 14.00 -0.93 -12.54
CA ARG A 90 12.79 -0.24 -12.13
C ARG A 90 13.17 1.19 -11.78
N GLU A 91 12.55 2.14 -12.43
CA GLU A 91 12.69 3.54 -12.12
C GLU A 91 11.88 3.88 -10.85
N ILE A 92 12.53 4.58 -9.94
CA ILE A 92 11.93 5.06 -8.70
C ILE A 92 12.04 6.57 -8.67
N THR A 93 10.90 7.24 -8.62
CA THR A 93 10.81 8.69 -8.44
C THR A 93 10.39 8.98 -7.01
N ALA A 94 11.33 9.41 -6.18
CA ALA A 94 11.13 9.62 -4.75
C ALA A 94 11.24 11.10 -4.37
N PRO A 95 10.35 11.63 -3.51
CA PRO A 95 10.43 13.00 -3.06
C PRO A 95 11.66 13.23 -2.15
N TYR A 96 12.24 14.42 -2.20
CA TYR A 96 13.20 14.88 -1.20
C TYR A 96 12.52 15.06 0.16
N SER A 97 13.31 15.16 1.22
CA SER A 97 12.82 15.12 2.62
C SER A 97 11.74 16.16 2.91
N SER A 98 11.82 17.36 2.34
CA SER A 98 10.84 18.43 2.52
C SER A 98 9.46 18.06 1.95
N LEU A 99 9.38 17.62 0.69
CA LEU A 99 8.13 17.19 0.07
C LEU A 99 7.65 15.86 0.67
N LYS A 100 8.56 14.95 1.02
CA LYS A 100 8.23 13.71 1.72
C LYS A 100 7.52 13.97 3.05
N TYR A 101 7.92 15.01 3.79
CA TYR A 101 7.23 15.43 5.01
C TYR A 101 5.77 15.82 4.71
N VAL A 102 5.53 16.68 3.72
CA VAL A 102 4.18 17.10 3.29
C VAL A 102 3.33 15.89 2.88
N GLN A 103 3.85 15.02 2.02
CA GLN A 103 3.14 13.81 1.58
C GLN A 103 2.85 12.84 2.74
N THR A 104 3.75 12.76 3.71
CA THR A 104 3.54 11.95 4.92
C THR A 104 2.43 12.54 5.80
N TRP A 105 2.36 13.87 5.90
CA TRP A 105 1.27 14.54 6.61
C TRP A 105 -0.08 14.28 5.94
N ILE A 106 -0.16 14.45 4.61
CA ILE A 106 -1.38 14.14 3.81
C ILE A 106 -1.79 12.67 4.02
N TYR A 107 -0.83 11.75 3.95
CA TYR A 107 -1.08 10.33 4.21
C TYR A 107 -1.70 10.08 5.58
N LYS A 108 -1.07 10.63 6.64
CA LYS A 108 -1.48 10.36 8.03
C LYS A 108 -2.80 11.03 8.41
N ASN A 109 -3.03 12.25 7.96
CA ASN A 109 -4.16 13.07 8.41
C ASN A 109 -5.38 12.97 7.50
N ILE A 110 -5.19 12.63 6.21
CA ILE A 110 -6.28 12.57 5.23
C ILE A 110 -6.48 11.13 4.73
N LEU A 111 -5.48 10.55 4.07
CA LEU A 111 -5.65 9.30 3.32
C LEU A 111 -5.92 8.08 4.20
N LEU A 112 -5.33 8.01 5.41
CA LEU A 112 -5.61 6.93 6.37
C LEU A 112 -7.06 6.90 6.88
N ARG A 113 -7.83 7.97 6.68
CA ARG A 113 -9.25 8.05 7.05
C ARG A 113 -10.17 7.49 5.96
N ALA A 114 -9.68 7.46 4.73
CA ALA A 114 -10.45 6.94 3.61
C ALA A 114 -10.61 5.42 3.69
N LYS A 115 -11.79 4.95 3.29
CA LYS A 115 -12.06 3.50 3.23
C LYS A 115 -11.37 2.90 2.00
N VAL A 116 -10.89 1.66 2.16
CA VAL A 116 -10.38 0.82 1.07
C VAL A 116 -11.19 -0.46 0.98
N HIS A 117 -11.18 -1.11 -0.19
CA HIS A 117 -11.94 -2.34 -0.38
C HIS A 117 -11.41 -3.50 0.49
N GLY A 118 -12.32 -4.38 0.91
CA GLY A 118 -11.97 -5.55 1.72
C GLY A 118 -10.95 -6.49 1.10
N CYS A 119 -10.87 -6.54 -0.21
CA CYS A 119 -9.95 -7.41 -0.96
C CYS A 119 -8.56 -6.81 -1.18
N ALA A 120 -8.32 -5.53 -0.89
CA ALA A 120 -6.99 -4.91 -1.00
C ALA A 120 -6.14 -5.26 0.22
N HIS A 121 -5.02 -5.96 0.03
CA HIS A 121 -4.11 -6.40 1.10
C HIS A 121 -2.78 -5.65 1.12
N GLY A 122 -2.31 -5.13 -0.01
CA GLY A 122 -1.10 -4.32 -0.08
C GLY A 122 -1.31 -2.95 0.56
N PHE A 123 -0.35 -2.50 1.37
CA PHE A 123 -0.32 -1.15 1.96
C PHE A 123 -1.50 -0.82 2.90
N VAL A 124 -2.19 -1.81 3.42
CA VAL A 124 -3.32 -1.65 4.34
C VAL A 124 -2.92 -2.08 5.74
N SER A 125 -3.24 -1.24 6.74
CA SER A 125 -2.95 -1.58 8.15
C SER A 125 -3.59 -2.91 8.53
N LYS A 126 -2.87 -3.71 9.34
CA LYS A 126 -3.28 -5.04 9.80
C LYS A 126 -3.46 -6.08 8.67
N ARG A 127 -3.06 -5.78 7.44
CA ARG A 127 -3.00 -6.72 6.32
C ARG A 127 -1.55 -6.96 5.91
N SER A 128 -1.28 -8.11 5.32
CA SER A 128 0.07 -8.55 4.96
C SER A 128 0.03 -9.50 3.76
N ILE A 129 1.20 -9.84 3.25
CA ILE A 129 1.36 -10.91 2.25
C ILE A 129 0.76 -12.24 2.73
N LEU A 130 0.83 -12.53 4.04
CA LEU A 130 0.26 -13.75 4.61
C LEU A 130 -1.28 -13.70 4.64
N THR A 131 -1.89 -12.57 5.03
CA THR A 131 -3.35 -12.42 4.99
C THR A 131 -3.88 -12.47 3.56
N ASN A 132 -3.11 -11.96 2.59
CA ASN A 132 -3.40 -12.09 1.16
C ASN A 132 -3.39 -13.56 0.71
N ALA A 133 -2.34 -14.29 1.03
CA ALA A 133 -2.20 -15.70 0.64
C ALA A 133 -3.27 -16.59 1.30
N LYS A 134 -3.61 -16.34 2.56
CA LYS A 134 -4.61 -17.14 3.30
C LYS A 134 -6.00 -17.19 2.63
N ILE A 135 -6.40 -16.15 1.90
CA ILE A 135 -7.68 -16.14 1.15
C ILE A 135 -7.75 -17.28 0.13
N HIS A 136 -6.61 -17.65 -0.44
CA HIS A 136 -6.48 -18.63 -1.50
C HIS A 136 -6.01 -20.00 -1.02
N SER A 137 -6.05 -20.24 0.31
CA SER A 137 -5.74 -21.55 0.89
C SER A 137 -6.77 -22.61 0.47
N HIS A 138 -6.31 -23.85 0.32
CA HIS A 138 -7.12 -25.02 -0.05
C HIS A 138 -7.81 -24.93 -1.42
N GLN A 139 -7.45 -23.98 -2.27
CA GLN A 139 -8.04 -23.84 -3.61
C GLN A 139 -7.29 -24.68 -4.64
N LYS A 140 -8.03 -25.35 -5.56
CA LYS A 140 -7.43 -26.20 -6.61
C LYS A 140 -6.77 -25.36 -7.69
N CYS A 141 -7.45 -24.31 -8.15
CA CYS A 141 -6.95 -23.42 -9.22
C CYS A 141 -6.61 -22.05 -8.68
N LEU A 142 -5.58 -21.42 -9.26
CA LEU A 142 -5.14 -20.07 -8.97
C LEU A 142 -4.85 -19.32 -10.27
N LEU A 143 -5.53 -18.21 -10.50
CA LEU A 143 -5.21 -17.24 -11.55
C LEU A 143 -4.50 -16.05 -10.93
N LYS A 144 -3.37 -15.66 -11.50
CA LYS A 144 -2.65 -14.44 -11.20
C LYS A 144 -2.68 -13.51 -12.40
N MET A 145 -2.97 -12.25 -12.15
CA MET A 145 -2.89 -11.15 -13.11
C MET A 145 -2.10 -10.01 -12.48
N ASP A 146 -1.52 -9.14 -13.31
CA ASP A 146 -0.67 -8.02 -12.86
C ASP A 146 -1.10 -6.76 -13.62
N LEU A 147 -1.24 -5.65 -12.91
CA LEU A 147 -1.54 -4.37 -13.54
C LEU A 147 -0.26 -3.71 -14.03
N LYS A 148 -0.21 -3.39 -15.32
CA LYS A 148 0.96 -2.76 -15.93
C LYS A 148 1.09 -1.32 -15.43
N ASP A 149 2.29 -0.95 -15.00
CA ASP A 149 2.66 0.40 -14.56
C ASP A 149 1.65 1.02 -13.56
N PHE A 150 1.24 0.24 -12.55
CA PHE A 150 0.12 0.53 -11.66
C PHE A 150 0.11 1.95 -11.08
N PHE A 151 1.21 2.43 -10.50
CA PHE A 151 1.26 3.81 -9.98
C PHE A 151 1.26 4.84 -11.11
N PRO A 152 2.11 4.76 -12.14
CA PRO A 152 2.09 5.70 -13.25
C PRO A 152 0.79 5.70 -14.07
N SER A 153 0.00 4.62 -14.03
CA SER A 153 -1.31 4.58 -14.70
C SER A 153 -2.44 5.33 -13.97
N ILE A 154 -2.18 5.85 -12.78
CA ILE A 154 -3.13 6.66 -12.01
C ILE A 154 -2.84 8.13 -12.28
N PRO A 155 -3.65 8.82 -13.12
CA PRO A 155 -3.42 10.21 -13.47
C PRO A 155 -3.82 11.15 -12.33
N LYS A 156 -3.26 12.36 -12.33
CA LYS A 156 -3.53 13.39 -11.33
C LYS A 156 -5.01 13.76 -11.23
N GLU A 157 -5.76 13.69 -12.32
CA GLU A 157 -7.19 13.94 -12.36
C GLU A 157 -7.98 12.99 -11.45
N TRP A 158 -7.61 11.71 -11.41
CA TRP A 158 -8.23 10.76 -10.48
C TRP A 158 -7.89 11.07 -9.03
N VAL A 159 -6.69 11.57 -8.77
CA VAL A 159 -6.28 12.00 -7.42
C VAL A 159 -7.04 13.26 -7.00
N ILE A 160 -7.30 14.22 -7.92
CA ILE A 160 -8.16 15.37 -7.66
C ILE A 160 -9.58 14.90 -7.32
N GLN A 161 -10.16 14.00 -8.13
CA GLN A 161 -11.49 13.43 -7.88
C GLN A 161 -11.57 12.70 -6.54
N LEU A 162 -10.49 12.02 -6.13
CA LEU A 162 -10.41 11.39 -4.81
C LEU A 162 -10.56 12.44 -3.70
N PHE A 163 -9.79 13.53 -3.73
CA PHE A 163 -9.87 14.58 -2.71
C PHE A 163 -11.23 15.30 -2.74
N ASN A 164 -11.81 15.56 -3.93
CA ASN A 164 -13.18 16.07 -4.06
C ASN A 164 -14.19 15.12 -3.38
N SER A 165 -14.05 13.81 -3.57
CA SER A 165 -14.96 12.82 -2.95
C SER A 165 -14.85 12.78 -1.41
N LEU A 166 -13.71 13.20 -0.87
CA LEU A 166 -13.51 13.40 0.57
C LEU A 166 -14.17 14.69 1.08
N GLY A 167 -14.60 15.59 0.18
CA GLY A 167 -15.31 16.82 0.50
C GLY A 167 -14.46 18.09 0.43
N TYR A 168 -13.23 18.01 -0.05
CA TYR A 168 -12.43 19.22 -0.30
C TYR A 168 -12.92 19.95 -1.54
N GLU A 169 -12.88 21.28 -1.52
CA GLU A 169 -13.19 22.10 -2.68
C GLU A 169 -12.15 21.96 -3.78
N GLY A 170 -12.51 22.28 -5.04
CA GLY A 170 -11.72 22.00 -6.23
C GLY A 170 -10.27 22.52 -6.17
N GLN A 171 -10.07 23.73 -5.65
CA GLN A 171 -8.73 24.31 -5.52
C GLN A 171 -7.86 23.56 -4.49
N ILE A 172 -8.44 23.22 -3.35
CA ILE A 172 -7.73 22.42 -2.31
C ILE A 172 -7.44 21.01 -2.81
N SER A 173 -8.40 20.39 -3.49
CA SER A 173 -8.20 19.07 -4.12
C SER A 173 -7.08 19.10 -5.15
N TYR A 174 -6.98 20.16 -5.94
CA TYR A 174 -5.88 20.37 -6.87
C TYR A 174 -4.53 20.49 -6.18
N PHE A 175 -4.42 21.30 -5.11
CA PHE A 175 -3.17 21.43 -4.35
C PHE A 175 -2.73 20.11 -3.73
N LEU A 176 -3.65 19.42 -3.04
CA LEU A 176 -3.34 18.12 -2.43
C LEU A 176 -2.92 17.07 -3.45
N ALA A 177 -3.58 17.03 -4.61
CA ALA A 177 -3.22 16.13 -5.70
C ALA A 177 -1.85 16.50 -6.31
N SER A 178 -1.58 17.79 -6.56
CA SER A 178 -0.31 18.24 -7.10
C SER A 178 0.89 17.91 -6.18
N LEU A 179 0.70 18.03 -4.86
CA LEU A 179 1.73 17.67 -3.88
C LEU A 179 1.99 16.15 -3.82
N CYS A 180 1.04 15.32 -4.27
CA CYS A 180 1.15 13.85 -4.28
C CYS A 180 1.56 13.25 -5.63
N CYS A 181 1.46 14.02 -6.73
CA CYS A 181 1.74 13.58 -8.09
C CYS A 181 3.05 14.15 -8.63
N PHE A 182 3.62 13.47 -9.60
CA PHE A 182 4.77 13.89 -10.39
C PHE A 182 4.48 13.59 -11.86
N GLU A 183 4.79 14.53 -12.78
CA GLU A 183 4.50 14.37 -14.23
C GLU A 183 3.05 13.91 -14.51
N ASN A 184 2.09 14.51 -13.82
CA ASN A 184 0.66 14.21 -13.92
C ASN A 184 0.24 12.78 -13.54
N ALA A 185 1.08 12.02 -12.81
CA ALA A 185 0.75 10.66 -12.35
C ALA A 185 1.26 10.41 -10.92
N LEU A 186 0.88 9.26 -10.34
CA LEU A 186 1.42 8.85 -9.05
C LEU A 186 2.87 8.36 -9.20
N PRO A 187 3.84 8.95 -8.47
CA PRO A 187 5.22 8.53 -8.50
C PRO A 187 5.42 7.21 -7.72
N GLN A 188 6.31 6.36 -8.25
CA GLN A 188 6.74 5.16 -7.56
C GLN A 188 7.88 5.50 -6.58
N GLY A 189 7.53 5.91 -5.36
CA GLY A 189 8.50 6.29 -4.30
C GLY A 189 7.92 7.29 -3.31
N SER A 190 6.74 7.84 -3.56
CA SER A 190 6.01 8.71 -2.64
C SER A 190 5.38 7.90 -1.49
N PRO A 191 5.41 8.41 -0.25
CA PRO A 191 4.71 7.78 0.87
C PRO A 191 3.17 7.84 0.75
N ALA A 192 2.61 8.74 -0.06
CA ALA A 192 1.17 8.88 -0.28
C ALA A 192 0.65 7.93 -1.37
N SER A 193 1.46 7.61 -2.40
CA SER A 193 1.04 6.81 -3.56
C SER A 193 0.39 5.47 -3.21
N PRO A 194 0.88 4.68 -2.23
CA PRO A 194 0.24 3.42 -1.87
C PRO A 194 -1.19 3.56 -1.35
N ALA A 195 -1.46 4.56 -0.53
CA ALA A 195 -2.81 4.81 0.00
C ALA A 195 -3.75 5.32 -1.10
N ILE A 196 -3.29 6.31 -1.90
CA ILE A 196 -4.05 6.86 -3.02
C ILE A 196 -4.43 5.75 -4.00
N SER A 197 -3.47 4.90 -4.40
CA SER A 197 -3.72 3.81 -5.35
C SER A 197 -4.79 2.83 -4.87
N ASN A 198 -4.82 2.51 -3.58
CA ASN A 198 -5.84 1.64 -3.01
C ASN A 198 -7.24 2.29 -2.99
N ILE A 199 -7.33 3.60 -2.73
CA ILE A 199 -8.60 4.31 -2.73
C ILE A 199 -9.15 4.43 -4.15
N VAL A 200 -8.30 4.81 -5.10
CA VAL A 200 -8.65 4.93 -6.52
C VAL A 200 -9.07 3.58 -7.10
N ALA A 201 -8.33 2.51 -6.81
CA ALA A 201 -8.64 1.16 -7.28
C ALA A 201 -9.89 0.54 -6.61
N MET A 202 -10.56 1.22 -5.69
CA MET A 202 -11.74 0.67 -5.01
C MET A 202 -12.90 0.36 -5.97
N HIS A 203 -13.05 1.12 -7.06
CA HIS A 203 -14.05 0.84 -8.09
C HIS A 203 -13.71 -0.44 -8.85
N LEU A 204 -12.47 -0.62 -9.25
CA LEU A 204 -11.94 -1.85 -9.86
C LEU A 204 -12.18 -3.04 -8.93
N ASP A 205 -11.78 -2.92 -7.64
CA ASP A 205 -11.93 -3.99 -6.67
C ASP A 205 -13.39 -4.44 -6.50
N ARG A 206 -14.35 -3.49 -6.48
CA ARG A 206 -15.78 -3.81 -6.39
C ARG A 206 -16.27 -4.61 -7.59
N ARG A 207 -15.86 -4.23 -8.81
CA ARG A 207 -16.27 -4.91 -10.04
C ARG A 207 -15.66 -6.32 -10.11
N LEU A 208 -14.36 -6.44 -9.86
CA LEU A 208 -13.67 -7.75 -9.86
C LEU A 208 -14.17 -8.67 -8.74
N TYR A 209 -14.47 -8.14 -7.55
CA TYR A 209 -15.06 -8.92 -6.48
C TYR A 209 -16.44 -9.47 -6.85
N ARG A 210 -17.30 -8.65 -7.49
CA ARG A 210 -18.62 -9.12 -7.96
C ARG A 210 -18.50 -10.20 -9.03
N LEU A 211 -17.57 -10.02 -9.99
CA LEU A 211 -17.29 -11.03 -11.01
C LEU A 211 -16.79 -12.32 -10.36
N ALA A 212 -15.84 -12.25 -9.45
CA ALA A 212 -15.33 -13.42 -8.72
C ALA A 212 -16.45 -14.15 -7.99
N LYS A 213 -17.34 -13.43 -7.29
CA LYS A 213 -18.50 -14.01 -6.60
C LYS A 213 -19.48 -14.71 -7.56
N HIS A 214 -19.70 -14.16 -8.75
CA HIS A 214 -20.57 -14.77 -9.76
C HIS A 214 -20.03 -16.13 -10.24
N PHE A 215 -18.71 -16.30 -10.27
CA PHE A 215 -18.03 -17.55 -10.66
C PHE A 215 -17.62 -18.45 -9.47
N ASP A 216 -18.08 -18.14 -8.26
CA ASP A 216 -17.69 -18.82 -7.01
C ASP A 216 -16.17 -18.84 -6.79
N LEU A 217 -15.51 -17.71 -7.06
CA LEU A 217 -14.08 -17.54 -6.89
C LEU A 217 -13.76 -16.60 -5.73
N HIS A 218 -12.63 -16.85 -5.08
CA HIS A 218 -12.01 -15.92 -4.15
C HIS A 218 -11.20 -14.88 -4.91
N TYR A 219 -11.22 -13.63 -4.43
CA TYR A 219 -10.49 -12.50 -5.01
C TYR A 219 -9.68 -11.77 -3.97
N SER A 220 -8.44 -11.42 -4.30
CA SER A 220 -7.63 -10.46 -3.55
C SER A 220 -6.72 -9.64 -4.47
N ARG A 221 -6.28 -8.47 -3.96
CA ARG A 221 -5.30 -7.62 -4.62
C ARG A 221 -4.20 -7.20 -3.64
N TYR A 222 -2.95 -7.30 -4.06
CA TYR A 222 -1.79 -6.79 -3.34
C TYR A 222 -1.04 -5.81 -4.25
N ALA A 223 -1.31 -4.52 -4.12
CA ALA A 223 -0.85 -3.48 -5.05
C ALA A 223 -1.32 -3.75 -6.49
N ASP A 224 -0.39 -4.01 -7.40
CA ASP A 224 -0.57 -4.40 -8.79
C ASP A 224 -0.87 -5.90 -8.99
N ASP A 225 -0.51 -6.74 -8.02
CA ASP A 225 -0.77 -8.19 -8.07
C ASP A 225 -2.24 -8.51 -7.74
N ILE A 226 -2.96 -9.08 -8.71
CA ILE A 226 -4.35 -9.56 -8.60
C ILE A 226 -4.34 -11.09 -8.55
N ALA A 227 -5.12 -11.68 -7.65
CA ALA A 227 -5.27 -13.13 -7.53
C ALA A 227 -6.74 -13.53 -7.44
N PHE A 228 -7.09 -14.61 -8.20
CA PHE A 228 -8.37 -15.31 -8.10
C PHE A 228 -8.12 -16.79 -7.87
N SER A 229 -8.97 -17.45 -7.09
CA SER A 229 -8.84 -18.88 -6.86
C SER A 229 -10.19 -19.56 -6.60
N GLY A 230 -10.25 -20.83 -6.91
CA GLY A 230 -11.47 -21.66 -6.72
C GLY A 230 -11.24 -23.10 -7.17
N GLU A 231 -12.31 -23.87 -7.29
CA GLU A 231 -12.27 -25.24 -7.79
C GLU A 231 -11.85 -25.30 -9.28
N SER A 232 -12.38 -24.39 -10.09
CA SER A 232 -12.03 -24.22 -11.50
C SER A 232 -12.11 -22.75 -11.91
N ILE A 233 -11.35 -22.33 -12.92
CA ILE A 233 -11.38 -20.99 -13.45
C ILE A 233 -11.54 -21.08 -14.97
N PRO A 234 -12.72 -20.76 -15.52
CA PRO A 234 -12.97 -20.79 -16.95
C PRO A 234 -12.17 -19.74 -17.70
N SER A 235 -11.77 -20.01 -18.96
CA SER A 235 -11.08 -19.04 -19.80
C SER A 235 -11.89 -17.74 -20.00
N LEU A 236 -13.21 -17.85 -20.11
CA LEU A 236 -14.14 -16.73 -20.21
C LEU A 236 -14.02 -15.76 -19.03
N PHE A 237 -13.74 -16.27 -17.82
CA PHE A 237 -13.51 -15.45 -16.62
C PHE A 237 -12.29 -14.52 -16.82
N ILE A 238 -11.21 -15.02 -17.45
CA ILE A 238 -10.00 -14.23 -17.69
C ILE A 238 -10.30 -13.06 -18.63
N THR A 239 -11.10 -13.31 -19.68
CA THR A 239 -11.56 -12.27 -20.61
C THR A 239 -12.36 -11.19 -19.86
N TYR A 240 -13.40 -11.58 -19.13
CA TYR A 240 -14.22 -10.62 -18.37
C TYR A 240 -13.42 -9.84 -17.32
N ALA A 241 -12.48 -10.49 -16.64
CA ALA A 241 -11.61 -9.78 -15.68
C ALA A 241 -10.72 -8.77 -16.37
N SER A 242 -10.17 -9.10 -17.55
CA SER A 242 -9.35 -8.19 -18.37
C SER A 242 -10.17 -7.01 -18.89
N ASP A 243 -11.39 -7.25 -19.36
CA ASP A 243 -12.31 -6.19 -19.81
C ASP A 243 -12.64 -5.23 -18.68
N ILE A 244 -12.97 -5.75 -17.49
CA ILE A 244 -13.23 -4.90 -16.30
C ILE A 244 -12.01 -4.05 -15.94
N ILE A 245 -10.79 -4.61 -16.01
CA ILE A 245 -9.56 -3.87 -15.72
C ILE A 245 -9.39 -2.74 -16.73
N THR A 246 -9.61 -3.01 -18.01
CA THR A 246 -9.50 -2.02 -19.09
C THR A 246 -10.57 -0.93 -18.98
N ASP A 247 -11.83 -1.28 -18.73
CA ASP A 247 -12.92 -0.35 -18.49
C ASP A 247 -12.68 0.59 -17.30
N CYS A 248 -11.94 0.11 -16.28
CA CYS A 248 -11.54 0.91 -15.14
C CYS A 248 -10.30 1.79 -15.40
N GLY A 249 -9.79 1.82 -16.66
CA GLY A 249 -8.66 2.64 -17.07
C GLY A 249 -7.28 2.05 -16.75
N PHE A 250 -7.22 0.81 -16.27
CA PHE A 250 -5.95 0.09 -16.05
C PHE A 250 -5.60 -0.81 -17.25
N LYS A 251 -4.36 -1.27 -17.30
CA LYS A 251 -3.89 -2.21 -18.31
C LYS A 251 -3.40 -3.50 -17.66
N VAL A 252 -3.78 -4.64 -18.24
CA VAL A 252 -3.26 -5.93 -17.81
C VAL A 252 -1.87 -6.13 -18.40
N ASN A 253 -0.98 -6.76 -17.65
CA ASN A 253 0.29 -7.25 -18.15
C ASN A 253 0.13 -8.70 -18.63
N ASP A 254 -0.22 -8.88 -19.90
CA ASP A 254 -0.53 -10.19 -20.50
C ASP A 254 0.60 -11.20 -20.31
N SER A 255 1.86 -10.74 -20.38
CA SER A 255 3.03 -11.62 -20.18
C SER A 255 3.12 -12.21 -18.78
N LYS A 256 2.38 -11.65 -17.82
CA LYS A 256 2.35 -12.10 -16.41
C LYS A 256 1.07 -12.82 -16.01
N ILE A 257 0.08 -12.98 -16.91
CA ILE A 257 -1.09 -13.82 -16.63
C ILE A 257 -0.62 -15.26 -16.44
N ARG A 258 -0.98 -15.87 -15.31
CA ARG A 258 -0.63 -17.26 -15.00
C ARG A 258 -1.82 -17.96 -14.36
N LEU A 259 -2.24 -19.06 -14.99
CA LEU A 259 -3.24 -19.97 -14.44
C LEU A 259 -2.55 -21.24 -13.95
N TYR A 260 -2.74 -21.57 -12.71
CA TYR A 260 -2.22 -22.77 -12.05
C TYR A 260 -3.38 -23.71 -11.73
N GLY A 261 -3.28 -24.96 -12.13
CA GLY A 261 -4.20 -26.01 -11.72
C GLY A 261 -3.82 -26.64 -10.38
N GLU A 262 -4.45 -27.76 -10.05
CA GLU A 262 -4.35 -28.44 -8.75
C GLU A 262 -2.91 -28.73 -8.32
N HIS A 263 -2.10 -29.28 -9.24
CA HIS A 263 -0.71 -29.67 -8.96
C HIS A 263 0.30 -28.55 -9.27
N GLY A 264 -0.17 -27.35 -9.62
CA GLY A 264 0.68 -26.22 -9.96
C GLY A 264 1.37 -25.62 -8.73
N ASN A 265 2.55 -25.01 -8.96
CA ASN A 265 3.28 -24.29 -7.92
C ASN A 265 2.62 -22.95 -7.62
N LYS A 266 1.56 -22.97 -6.78
CA LYS A 266 0.75 -21.80 -6.42
C LYS A 266 1.51 -20.90 -5.45
N ILE A 267 2.09 -19.81 -5.93
CA ILE A 267 2.80 -18.82 -5.12
C ILE A 267 2.09 -17.46 -5.23
N ILE A 268 1.67 -16.91 -4.09
CA ILE A 268 1.06 -15.57 -3.97
C ILE A 268 1.95 -14.70 -3.07
N THR A 269 2.36 -13.54 -3.58
CA THR A 269 3.21 -12.57 -2.83
C THR A 269 4.40 -13.21 -2.10
N GLY A 270 5.02 -14.23 -2.72
CA GLY A 270 6.16 -14.95 -2.17
C GLY A 270 5.84 -16.07 -1.18
N ILE A 271 4.57 -16.41 -0.99
CA ILE A 271 4.11 -17.51 -0.12
C ILE A 271 3.55 -18.64 -0.99
N SER A 272 4.00 -19.88 -0.74
CA SER A 272 3.52 -21.08 -1.44
C SER A 272 2.25 -21.61 -0.80
N LEU A 273 1.29 -21.99 -1.65
CA LEU A 273 0.03 -22.64 -1.30
C LEU A 273 -0.06 -24.06 -1.88
N ALA A 274 1.06 -24.62 -2.33
CA ALA A 274 1.07 -25.94 -3.00
C ALA A 274 0.55 -27.08 -2.11
N THR A 275 0.62 -26.95 -0.79
CA THR A 275 0.12 -27.91 0.19
C THR A 275 -1.29 -27.58 0.72
N GLY A 276 -1.96 -26.60 0.12
CA GLY A 276 -3.23 -26.06 0.61
C GLY A 276 -3.11 -25.04 1.74
N VAL A 277 -2.01 -25.05 2.49
CA VAL A 277 -1.74 -24.09 3.57
C VAL A 277 -0.54 -23.20 3.24
N PRO A 278 -0.46 -21.97 3.78
CA PRO A 278 0.68 -21.08 3.56
C PRO A 278 1.98 -21.70 4.06
N ARG A 279 2.98 -21.75 3.18
CA ARG A 279 4.36 -22.17 3.48
C ARG A 279 5.34 -21.25 2.77
N ILE A 280 6.57 -21.17 3.27
CA ILE A 280 7.63 -20.55 2.48
C ILE A 280 7.96 -21.44 1.26
N PRO A 281 8.31 -20.87 0.09
CA PRO A 281 8.66 -21.65 -1.09
C PRO A 281 9.79 -22.63 -0.82
N ARG A 282 9.68 -23.85 -1.36
CA ARG A 282 10.62 -24.96 -1.10
C ARG A 282 12.08 -24.61 -1.38
N ASP A 283 12.33 -23.90 -2.48
CA ASP A 283 13.71 -23.51 -2.85
C ASP A 283 14.27 -22.44 -1.94
N TYR A 284 13.40 -21.51 -1.48
CA TYR A 284 13.78 -20.52 -0.48
C TYR A 284 14.13 -21.20 0.86
N ARG A 285 13.27 -22.11 1.30
CA ARG A 285 13.46 -22.90 2.52
C ARG A 285 14.77 -23.67 2.50
N ARG A 286 15.02 -24.45 1.45
CA ARG A 286 16.24 -25.25 1.30
C ARG A 286 17.52 -24.41 1.34
N ARG A 287 17.51 -23.25 0.65
CA ARG A 287 18.66 -22.35 0.66
C ARG A 287 18.91 -21.80 2.07
N LEU A 288 17.84 -21.39 2.75
CA LEU A 288 17.96 -20.86 4.11
C LEU A 288 18.40 -21.93 5.11
N GLU A 289 17.82 -23.13 5.07
CA GLU A 289 18.23 -24.27 5.91
C GLU A 289 19.71 -24.64 5.71
N LYS A 290 20.18 -24.67 4.47
CA LYS A 290 21.58 -24.91 4.15
C LYS A 290 22.51 -23.86 4.76
N GLU A 291 22.16 -22.60 4.63
CA GLU A 291 22.93 -21.47 5.17
C GLU A 291 22.98 -21.54 6.72
N LEU A 292 21.82 -21.75 7.34
CA LEU A 292 21.70 -21.89 8.79
C LEU A 292 22.49 -23.10 9.34
N HIS A 293 22.46 -24.21 8.63
CA HIS A 293 23.26 -25.41 9.01
C HIS A 293 24.78 -25.12 9.02
N TYR A 294 25.27 -24.40 8.00
CA TYR A 294 26.72 -24.07 7.98
C TYR A 294 27.09 -23.05 9.08
N ILE A 295 26.20 -22.13 9.41
CA ILE A 295 26.42 -21.21 10.53
C ILE A 295 26.38 -21.94 11.85
N ASP A 296 25.47 -22.89 12.04
CA ASP A 296 25.38 -23.70 13.25
C ASP A 296 26.65 -24.54 13.45
N LYS A 297 27.25 -25.06 12.36
CA LYS A 297 28.44 -25.93 12.39
C LYS A 297 29.75 -25.18 12.50
N TYR A 298 29.91 -24.04 11.83
CA TYR A 298 31.20 -23.34 11.69
C TYR A 298 31.20 -21.93 12.28
N GLY A 299 30.10 -21.51 12.88
CA GLY A 299 29.87 -20.15 13.38
C GLY A 299 29.63 -19.13 12.26
N LEU A 300 29.11 -17.97 12.63
CA LEU A 300 28.85 -16.88 11.71
C LEU A 300 30.14 -16.37 11.03
N LYS A 301 31.22 -16.19 11.79
CA LYS A 301 32.53 -15.72 11.26
C LYS A 301 33.09 -16.68 10.21
N GLY A 302 33.01 -17.99 10.45
CA GLY A 302 33.43 -19.02 9.50
C GLY A 302 32.61 -19.02 8.23
N HIS A 303 31.28 -18.88 8.35
CA HIS A 303 30.35 -18.76 7.19
C HIS A 303 30.64 -17.52 6.36
N VAL A 304 30.79 -16.35 6.98
CA VAL A 304 31.08 -15.07 6.29
C VAL A 304 32.43 -15.14 5.55
N ALA A 305 33.48 -15.68 6.19
CA ALA A 305 34.79 -15.82 5.57
C ALA A 305 34.78 -16.79 4.37
N HIS A 306 34.15 -17.97 4.53
CA HIS A 306 34.05 -18.97 3.46
C HIS A 306 33.29 -18.47 2.24
N ASN A 307 32.16 -17.80 2.46
CA ASN A 307 31.33 -17.28 1.36
C ASN A 307 31.75 -15.87 0.86
N LYS A 308 32.81 -15.30 1.41
CA LYS A 308 33.35 -13.97 1.07
C LYS A 308 32.28 -12.89 1.15
N ILE A 309 31.40 -12.97 2.18
CA ILE A 309 30.29 -12.02 2.36
C ILE A 309 30.88 -10.68 2.82
N ARG A 310 30.63 -9.62 2.04
CA ARG A 310 31.11 -8.25 2.33
C ARG A 310 30.05 -7.36 2.96
N ASP A 311 28.81 -7.82 3.05
CA ASP A 311 27.71 -7.03 3.63
C ASP A 311 27.82 -7.05 5.17
N PRO A 312 28.08 -5.91 5.82
CA PRO A 312 28.19 -5.85 7.30
C PRO A 312 26.84 -6.16 7.98
N ARG A 313 25.72 -6.05 7.27
CA ARG A 313 24.37 -6.36 7.79
C ARG A 313 23.90 -7.76 7.42
N CYS A 314 24.84 -8.69 7.15
CA CYS A 314 24.48 -10.07 6.78
C CYS A 314 23.70 -10.78 7.90
N LEU A 315 24.01 -10.51 9.17
CA LEU A 315 23.34 -11.10 10.33
C LEU A 315 21.90 -10.59 10.46
N GLU A 316 21.67 -9.27 10.37
CA GLU A 316 20.33 -8.71 10.39
C GLU A 316 19.49 -9.21 9.22
N SER A 317 20.09 -9.29 8.02
CA SER A 317 19.44 -9.86 6.83
C SER A 317 19.02 -11.31 7.06
N LEU A 318 19.86 -12.11 7.70
CA LEU A 318 19.57 -13.51 8.01
C LEU A 318 18.46 -13.64 9.05
N ILE A 319 18.52 -12.85 10.14
CA ILE A 319 17.46 -12.78 11.16
C ILE A 319 16.13 -12.39 10.51
N GLY A 320 16.14 -11.42 9.61
CA GLY A 320 14.94 -10.99 8.86
C GLY A 320 14.38 -12.13 7.98
N ARG A 321 15.24 -12.91 7.32
CA ARG A 321 14.84 -14.08 6.50
C ARG A 321 14.23 -15.21 7.34
N VAL A 322 14.78 -15.49 8.51
CA VAL A 322 14.20 -16.46 9.46
C VAL A 322 12.92 -15.89 10.06
N GLY A 323 12.87 -14.60 10.35
CA GLY A 323 11.65 -13.91 10.78
C GLY A 323 10.50 -14.02 9.76
N PHE A 324 10.80 -13.90 8.46
CA PHE A 324 9.83 -14.16 7.40
C PHE A 324 9.33 -15.61 7.43
N TRP A 325 10.21 -16.59 7.64
CA TRP A 325 9.80 -17.99 7.78
C TRP A 325 8.84 -18.17 8.94
N LEU A 326 9.17 -17.64 10.12
CA LEU A 326 8.31 -17.72 11.31
C LEU A 326 6.99 -16.94 11.18
N MET A 327 7.00 -15.85 10.42
CA MET A 327 5.74 -15.14 10.11
C MET A 327 4.76 -16.04 9.32
N VAL A 328 5.27 -16.86 8.41
CA VAL A 328 4.46 -17.78 7.58
C VAL A 328 4.16 -19.08 8.33
N GLU A 329 5.13 -19.64 9.05
CA GLU A 329 5.08 -20.92 9.75
C GLU A 329 5.50 -20.72 11.24
N PRO A 330 4.60 -20.12 12.07
CA PRO A 330 4.98 -19.72 13.43
C PRO A 330 5.36 -20.87 14.34
N ASP A 331 4.88 -22.09 14.08
CA ASP A 331 5.14 -23.27 14.90
C ASP A 331 6.37 -24.06 14.48
N ASN A 332 7.17 -23.54 13.53
CA ASN A 332 8.39 -24.22 13.09
C ASN A 332 9.48 -24.16 14.17
N ALA A 333 9.71 -25.28 14.85
CA ALA A 333 10.66 -25.37 15.97
C ALA A 333 12.11 -25.07 15.55
N TYR A 334 12.55 -25.57 14.39
CA TYR A 334 13.91 -25.34 13.88
C TYR A 334 14.16 -23.85 13.59
N ALA A 335 13.23 -23.20 12.89
CA ALA A 335 13.35 -21.77 12.58
C ALA A 335 13.35 -20.91 13.86
N ARG A 336 12.55 -21.28 14.88
CA ARG A 336 12.52 -20.59 16.18
C ARG A 336 13.84 -20.73 16.93
N GLN A 337 14.40 -21.94 16.97
CA GLN A 337 15.70 -22.21 17.60
C GLN A 337 16.82 -21.40 16.90
N MET A 338 16.87 -21.43 15.58
CA MET A 338 17.88 -20.71 14.81
C MET A 338 17.76 -19.19 14.97
N GLN A 339 16.54 -18.65 15.00
CA GLN A 339 16.35 -17.22 15.27
C GLN A 339 16.87 -16.80 16.63
N ALA A 340 16.65 -17.62 17.66
CA ALA A 340 17.16 -17.35 19.01
C ALA A 340 18.70 -17.35 19.04
N LYS A 341 19.36 -18.33 18.39
CA LYS A 341 20.82 -18.39 18.27
C LYS A 341 21.40 -17.14 17.57
N LEU A 342 20.82 -16.77 16.41
CA LEU A 342 21.30 -15.61 15.65
C LEU A 342 21.12 -14.29 16.43
N LYS A 343 20.07 -14.16 17.23
CA LYS A 343 19.87 -12.97 18.09
C LYS A 343 20.89 -12.89 19.23
N LEU A 344 21.33 -14.03 19.77
CA LEU A 344 22.42 -14.06 20.79
C LEU A 344 23.72 -13.56 20.17
N GLU A 345 24.08 -14.00 18.96
CA GLU A 345 25.28 -13.53 18.26
C GLU A 345 25.22 -12.02 17.89
N MET A 346 24.04 -11.42 17.79
CA MET A 346 23.88 -9.98 17.52
C MET A 346 24.07 -9.13 18.80
N GLY A 347 23.86 -9.70 19.98
CA GLY A 347 24.05 -9.03 21.28
C GLY A 347 25.41 -9.24 21.91
N ALA A 348 26.24 -10.11 21.29
CA ALA A 348 27.62 -10.39 21.70
C ALA A 348 28.60 -9.56 20.84
#